data_72c626411cdc67199106f6fe6474bad4
#
_entry.id   72c626411cdc67199106f6fe6474bad4
#
_cell.length_a   1.000
_cell.length_b   1.000
_cell.length_c   1.000
_cell.angle_alpha   90.00
_cell.angle_beta   90.00
_cell.angle_gamma   90.00
#
_symmetry.space_group_name_H-M   'P 1'
#
loop_
_entity.id
_entity.type
_entity.pdbx_description
1 polymer ?
#
loop_
_entity_poly.entity_id
_entity_poly.type
_entity_poly.pdbx_seq_one_letter_code
_entity_poly.pdbx_strand_id
1 'polypeptide(L)'
;ASIVVFFVAVPLCLGIALASGAPLFSGLISGIVGGIVVGFLSNSSLGVSGPAAGLAVIVLNSIESLGSYEVFLVAVVIAGIIQIIMGALKGGVIGYYFPSSVIKGMLSGIGIIIVLKQIPHALGYDADYEGDLTFMQSDGQNTFSELFNMVDYISPGAILVSIISITILLFWDLYLTKKSKVFNIIQGPLVAVAAGIFYEILTSKYFTEFSINPEHLVSVPVAGNFSEFIGQFTLPEFSAIFSSDVFVVAITIAVVASLETLLSVEATDKLDPKKRITNTNTELYAQGIGNIVSGLIGGLPITQVIVRSSANIQSGGNSKLSAILHGIFLLICVSLIPFVLNMIPLAVLACILFMVGYKLAKPSLFLRMYRLGWSQFAPFIITILGIIFTDLLKGISLGVLVGVVILLRNSFKNSHFLHPVETDDGIHKVKMTLAEEVTFINKGAILKALSNLPPGTFLTIDMSKSVKIDYDVLEIIDNFKASSESRKINVTLIKGNDYVIADY
;
A
#
# COMPACT_ATOMS: atom_id res chain seq x y z
N ALA A 1 -18.11 7.29 -9.67
CA ALA A 1 -16.97 6.91 -8.82
C ALA A 1 -17.41 6.77 -7.35
N SER A 2 -17.91 7.83 -6.69
CA SER A 2 -18.28 7.83 -5.26
C SER A 2 -19.23 6.70 -4.86
N ILE A 3 -20.21 6.35 -5.69
CA ILE A 3 -21.16 5.23 -5.42
C ILE A 3 -20.41 3.88 -5.45
N VAL A 4 -19.47 3.68 -6.38
CA VAL A 4 -18.67 2.44 -6.43
C VAL A 4 -17.76 2.35 -5.21
N VAL A 5 -17.12 3.46 -4.85
CA VAL A 5 -16.29 3.52 -3.63
C VAL A 5 -17.13 3.22 -2.40
N PHE A 6 -18.35 3.72 -2.33
CA PHE A 6 -19.30 3.44 -1.25
C PHE A 6 -19.59 1.92 -1.15
N PHE A 7 -19.95 1.24 -2.23
CA PHE A 7 -20.21 -0.21 -2.19
C PHE A 7 -18.98 -1.03 -1.83
N VAL A 8 -17.79 -0.63 -2.26
CA VAL A 8 -16.53 -1.25 -1.85
C VAL A 8 -16.22 -0.95 -0.38
N ALA A 9 -16.57 0.25 0.10
CA ALA A 9 -16.24 0.67 1.46
C ALA A 9 -17.09 -0.01 2.55
N VAL A 10 -18.36 -0.30 2.29
CA VAL A 10 -19.27 -0.89 3.29
C VAL A 10 -18.72 -2.20 3.86
N PRO A 11 -18.49 -3.27 3.05
CA PRO A 11 -18.02 -4.54 3.57
C PRO A 11 -16.61 -4.43 4.15
N LEU A 12 -15.72 -3.64 3.52
CA LEU A 12 -14.36 -3.45 4.02
C LEU A 12 -14.33 -2.71 5.38
N CYS A 13 -15.24 -1.77 5.62
CA CYS A 13 -15.35 -1.12 6.94
C CYS A 13 -15.79 -2.11 8.02
N LEU A 14 -16.78 -2.93 7.72
CA LEU A 14 -17.33 -3.92 8.65
C LEU A 14 -16.32 -5.05 8.89
N GLY A 15 -15.71 -5.58 7.84
CA GLY A 15 -14.73 -6.66 7.93
C GLY A 15 -13.49 -6.24 8.73
N ILE A 16 -12.95 -5.03 8.51
CA ILE A 16 -11.81 -4.54 9.27
C ILE A 16 -12.17 -4.33 10.75
N ALA A 17 -13.39 -3.87 11.07
CA ALA A 17 -13.83 -3.76 12.46
C ALA A 17 -13.89 -5.14 13.13
N LEU A 18 -14.44 -6.15 12.46
CA LEU A 18 -14.46 -7.53 12.92
C LEU A 18 -13.06 -8.08 13.15
N ALA A 19 -12.19 -7.98 12.14
CA ALA A 19 -10.79 -8.41 12.22
C ALA A 19 -10.00 -7.72 13.34
N SER A 20 -10.41 -6.51 13.73
CA SER A 20 -9.81 -5.73 14.80
C SER A 20 -10.39 -6.01 16.19
N GLY A 21 -11.36 -6.91 16.33
CA GLY A 21 -12.07 -7.14 17.60
C GLY A 21 -12.84 -5.91 18.10
N ALA A 22 -13.15 -4.97 17.22
CA ALA A 22 -13.82 -3.72 17.54
C ALA A 22 -15.34 -3.79 17.23
N PRO A 23 -16.18 -2.92 17.80
CA PRO A 23 -17.58 -2.83 17.43
C PRO A 23 -17.75 -2.60 15.91
N LEU A 24 -18.66 -3.30 15.25
CA LEU A 24 -18.87 -3.20 13.79
C LEU A 24 -19.06 -1.77 13.33
N PHE A 25 -19.78 -0.96 14.08
CA PHE A 25 -20.06 0.42 13.74
C PHE A 25 -18.80 1.29 13.71
N SER A 26 -17.76 0.94 14.47
CA SER A 26 -16.48 1.67 14.50
C SER A 26 -15.78 1.75 13.14
N GLY A 27 -15.86 0.68 12.34
CA GLY A 27 -15.36 0.66 10.98
C GLY A 27 -16.10 1.61 10.05
N LEU A 28 -17.44 1.69 10.18
CA LEU A 28 -18.27 2.62 9.42
C LEU A 28 -18.00 4.07 9.82
N ILE A 29 -17.83 4.37 11.12
CA ILE A 29 -17.42 5.69 11.60
C ILE A 29 -16.10 6.10 10.92
N SER A 30 -15.10 5.23 10.90
CA SER A 30 -13.82 5.52 10.27
C SER A 30 -13.94 5.74 8.77
N GLY A 31 -14.83 5.01 8.09
CA GLY A 31 -15.14 5.22 6.68
C GLY A 31 -15.80 6.57 6.42
N ILE A 32 -16.73 6.98 7.28
CA ILE A 32 -17.42 8.29 7.21
C ILE A 32 -16.44 9.42 7.47
N VAL A 33 -15.65 9.35 8.55
CA VAL A 33 -14.66 10.36 8.93
C VAL A 33 -13.56 10.45 7.86
N GLY A 34 -13.06 9.31 7.39
CA GLY A 34 -12.07 9.24 6.33
C GLY A 34 -12.56 9.86 5.02
N GLY A 35 -13.81 9.58 4.64
CA GLY A 35 -14.43 10.17 3.46
C GLY A 35 -14.70 11.66 3.62
N ILE A 36 -15.30 12.11 4.72
CA ILE A 36 -15.72 13.49 4.91
C ILE A 36 -14.55 14.34 5.45
N VAL A 37 -14.08 14.08 6.67
CA VAL A 37 -13.11 14.94 7.35
C VAL A 37 -11.76 14.91 6.62
N VAL A 38 -11.21 13.72 6.42
CA VAL A 38 -9.94 13.59 5.70
C VAL A 38 -10.10 14.01 4.25
N GLY A 39 -11.20 13.65 3.58
CA GLY A 39 -11.45 14.04 2.20
C GLY A 39 -11.47 15.57 1.98
N PHE A 40 -11.96 16.36 2.95
CA PHE A 40 -11.88 17.83 2.88
C PHE A 40 -10.46 18.35 3.10
N LEU A 41 -9.73 17.81 4.07
CA LEU A 41 -8.42 18.31 4.50
C LEU A 41 -7.27 17.80 3.63
N SER A 42 -7.40 16.57 3.08
CA SER A 42 -6.40 15.93 2.24
C SER A 42 -6.06 16.74 0.99
N ASN A 43 -4.80 16.69 0.59
CA ASN A 43 -4.33 17.22 -0.69
C ASN A 43 -4.38 16.15 -1.80
N SER A 44 -4.63 14.90 -1.47
CA SER A 44 -4.80 13.83 -2.46
C SER A 44 -6.09 14.03 -3.25
N SER A 45 -5.97 14.11 -4.56
CA SER A 45 -7.13 14.35 -5.44
C SER A 45 -8.02 13.14 -5.60
N LEU A 46 -7.49 11.93 -5.42
CA LEU A 46 -8.16 10.66 -5.70
C LEU A 46 -8.05 9.67 -4.55
N GLY A 47 -7.28 10.03 -3.51
CA GLY A 47 -7.14 9.25 -2.30
C GLY A 47 -8.48 9.08 -1.58
N VAL A 48 -8.72 7.90 -1.07
CA VAL A 48 -9.86 7.58 -0.22
C VAL A 48 -9.31 7.05 1.10
N SER A 49 -9.74 7.65 2.21
CA SER A 49 -9.31 7.26 3.54
C SER A 49 -10.41 6.50 4.28
N GLY A 50 -10.01 5.68 5.24
CA GLY A 50 -10.90 4.87 6.05
C GLY A 50 -10.11 3.88 6.90
N PRO A 51 -10.76 2.91 7.58
CA PRO A 51 -10.07 1.90 8.35
C PRO A 51 -9.18 1.06 7.44
N ALA A 52 -8.01 0.67 7.96
CA ALA A 52 -6.95 0.03 7.21
C ALA A 52 -6.77 -1.44 7.61
N ALA A 53 -6.78 -2.34 6.65
CA ALA A 53 -6.53 -3.76 6.86
C ALA A 53 -5.15 -4.04 7.49
N GLY A 54 -4.12 -3.29 7.09
CA GLY A 54 -2.78 -3.44 7.65
C GLY A 54 -2.64 -3.08 9.13
N LEU A 55 -3.64 -2.39 9.70
CA LEU A 55 -3.69 -2.07 11.13
C LEU A 55 -4.55 -3.05 11.93
N ALA A 56 -5.34 -3.92 11.32
CA ALA A 56 -6.34 -4.74 12.01
C ALA A 56 -5.74 -5.56 13.16
N VAL A 57 -4.67 -6.29 12.91
CA VAL A 57 -3.97 -7.11 13.94
C VAL A 57 -3.35 -6.22 15.04
N ILE A 58 -2.80 -5.04 14.66
CA ILE A 58 -2.26 -4.10 15.64
C ILE A 58 -3.36 -3.57 16.54
N VAL A 59 -4.53 -3.26 15.98
CA VAL A 59 -5.71 -2.79 16.73
C VAL A 59 -6.22 -3.88 17.67
N LEU A 60 -6.38 -5.12 17.17
CA LEU A 60 -6.80 -6.27 17.99
C LEU A 60 -5.89 -6.45 19.20
N ASN A 61 -4.59 -6.62 18.98
CA ASN A 61 -3.62 -6.78 20.07
C ASN A 61 -3.58 -5.57 21.03
N SER A 62 -3.84 -4.37 20.51
CA SER A 62 -3.88 -3.15 21.32
C SER A 62 -5.11 -3.09 22.20
N ILE A 63 -6.28 -3.49 21.71
CA ILE A 63 -7.52 -3.56 22.50
C ILE A 63 -7.35 -4.59 23.63
N GLU A 64 -6.80 -5.77 23.30
CA GLU A 64 -6.52 -6.83 24.27
C GLU A 64 -5.52 -6.37 25.35
N SER A 65 -4.42 -5.73 24.97
CA SER A 65 -3.38 -5.28 25.90
C SER A 65 -3.82 -4.12 26.79
N LEU A 66 -4.68 -3.24 26.29
CA LEU A 66 -5.23 -2.09 27.04
C LEU A 66 -6.49 -2.45 27.84
N GLY A 67 -7.09 -3.62 27.58
CA GLY A 67 -8.22 -4.18 28.34
C GLY A 67 -9.59 -3.65 27.97
N SER A 68 -9.70 -2.55 27.20
CA SER A 68 -10.98 -2.04 26.70
C SER A 68 -10.84 -1.23 25.42
N TYR A 69 -11.93 -1.18 24.65
CA TYR A 69 -12.00 -0.39 23.43
C TYR A 69 -11.97 1.12 23.71
N GLU A 70 -12.59 1.56 24.79
CA GLU A 70 -12.66 2.96 25.22
C GLU A 70 -11.26 3.52 25.55
N VAL A 71 -10.41 2.73 26.21
CA VAL A 71 -9.00 3.07 26.47
C VAL A 71 -8.18 3.08 25.19
N PHE A 72 -8.41 2.12 24.28
CA PHE A 72 -7.78 2.09 22.95
C PHE A 72 -8.09 3.35 22.14
N LEU A 73 -9.30 3.89 22.21
CA LEU A 73 -9.67 5.13 21.51
C LEU A 73 -8.82 6.33 21.95
N VAL A 74 -8.38 6.39 23.20
CA VAL A 74 -7.44 7.42 23.68
C VAL A 74 -6.11 7.31 22.93
N ALA A 75 -5.62 6.08 22.72
CA ALA A 75 -4.39 5.87 21.93
C ALA A 75 -4.57 6.33 20.46
N VAL A 76 -5.75 6.14 19.85
CA VAL A 76 -6.05 6.63 18.51
C VAL A 76 -6.02 8.16 18.45
N VAL A 77 -6.59 8.85 19.45
CA VAL A 77 -6.54 10.33 19.55
C VAL A 77 -5.09 10.82 19.67
N ILE A 78 -4.29 10.21 20.56
CA ILE A 78 -2.88 10.56 20.74
C ILE A 78 -2.08 10.27 19.44
N ALA A 79 -2.35 9.14 18.79
CA ALA A 79 -1.74 8.81 17.49
C ALA A 79 -2.00 9.90 16.43
N GLY A 80 -3.24 10.41 16.39
CA GLY A 80 -3.58 11.54 15.51
C GLY A 80 -2.78 12.80 15.82
N ILE A 81 -2.55 13.12 17.09
CA ILE A 81 -1.71 14.25 17.51
C ILE A 81 -0.25 14.03 17.06
N ILE A 82 0.27 12.82 17.26
CA ILE A 82 1.64 12.46 16.81
C ILE A 82 1.77 12.61 15.30
N GLN A 83 0.78 12.20 14.51
CA GLN A 83 0.79 12.36 13.05
C GLN A 83 0.80 13.83 12.62
N ILE A 84 0.08 14.71 13.34
CA ILE A 84 0.13 16.16 13.11
C ILE A 84 1.55 16.67 13.36
N ILE A 85 2.18 16.25 14.47
CA ILE A 85 3.56 16.62 14.79
C ILE A 85 4.53 16.11 13.72
N MET A 86 4.37 14.85 13.26
CA MET A 86 5.17 14.30 12.15
C MET A 86 5.02 15.14 10.88
N GLY A 87 3.81 15.59 10.56
CA GLY A 87 3.55 16.51 9.44
C GLY A 87 4.28 17.84 9.60
N ALA A 88 4.25 18.45 10.82
CA ALA A 88 4.94 19.69 11.14
C ALA A 88 6.47 19.57 11.04
N LEU A 89 7.01 18.43 11.44
CA LEU A 89 8.44 18.11 11.31
C LEU A 89 8.85 17.66 9.90
N LYS A 90 7.92 17.79 8.91
CA LYS A 90 8.14 17.39 7.51
C LYS A 90 8.46 15.89 7.33
N GLY A 91 7.98 15.05 8.23
CA GLY A 91 8.18 13.58 8.20
C GLY A 91 7.58 12.90 6.96
N GLY A 92 6.68 13.58 6.24
CA GLY A 92 6.11 13.07 4.98
C GLY A 92 7.14 12.80 3.87
N VAL A 93 8.36 13.35 3.99
CA VAL A 93 9.47 13.09 3.07
C VAL A 93 9.78 11.59 2.94
N ILE A 94 9.53 10.79 3.97
CA ILE A 94 9.77 9.33 3.98
C ILE A 94 9.03 8.65 2.83
N GLY A 95 7.84 9.14 2.45
CA GLY A 95 7.06 8.61 1.34
C GLY A 95 7.80 8.60 -0.01
N TYR A 96 8.72 9.54 -0.25
CA TYR A 96 9.47 9.65 -1.51
C TYR A 96 10.64 8.68 -1.64
N TYR A 97 11.06 8.02 -0.55
CA TYR A 97 12.20 7.09 -0.57
C TYR A 97 11.83 5.66 -1.00
N PHE A 98 10.55 5.38 -1.25
CA PHE A 98 10.14 4.05 -1.70
C PHE A 98 10.46 3.83 -3.19
N PRO A 99 11.23 2.77 -3.55
CA PRO A 99 11.51 2.46 -4.95
C PRO A 99 10.23 2.21 -5.76
N SER A 100 10.17 2.72 -6.98
CA SER A 100 9.00 2.54 -7.86
C SER A 100 8.69 1.06 -8.16
N SER A 101 9.69 0.20 -8.16
CA SER A 101 9.53 -1.26 -8.31
C SER A 101 8.78 -1.88 -7.13
N VAL A 102 9.11 -1.45 -5.90
CA VAL A 102 8.44 -1.89 -4.68
C VAL A 102 6.97 -1.46 -4.67
N ILE A 103 6.68 -0.20 -5.02
CA ILE A 103 5.30 0.29 -5.07
C ILE A 103 4.47 -0.43 -6.13
N LYS A 104 5.04 -0.71 -7.31
CA LYS A 104 4.36 -1.53 -8.33
C LYS A 104 4.18 -2.97 -7.85
N GLY A 105 5.17 -3.52 -7.14
CA GLY A 105 5.08 -4.82 -6.48
C GLY A 105 3.95 -4.85 -5.44
N MET A 106 3.86 -3.81 -4.61
CA MET A 106 2.78 -3.64 -3.64
C MET A 106 1.40 -3.63 -4.31
N LEU A 107 1.20 -2.82 -5.35
CA LEU A 107 -0.06 -2.79 -6.09
C LEU A 107 -0.44 -4.14 -6.68
N SER A 108 0.53 -4.84 -7.29
CA SER A 108 0.28 -6.17 -7.87
C SER A 108 0.06 -7.24 -6.81
N GLY A 109 0.80 -7.21 -5.70
CA GLY A 109 0.63 -8.11 -4.56
C GLY A 109 -0.75 -7.97 -3.93
N ILE A 110 -1.17 -6.73 -3.66
CA ILE A 110 -2.54 -6.43 -3.19
C ILE A 110 -3.58 -6.92 -4.20
N GLY A 111 -3.35 -6.67 -5.50
CA GLY A 111 -4.28 -7.14 -6.54
C GLY A 111 -4.44 -8.66 -6.54
N ILE A 112 -3.34 -9.41 -6.40
CA ILE A 112 -3.36 -10.88 -6.35
C ILE A 112 -4.05 -11.38 -5.08
N ILE A 113 -3.70 -10.83 -3.90
CA ILE A 113 -4.30 -11.28 -2.64
C ILE A 113 -5.81 -11.00 -2.61
N ILE A 114 -6.25 -9.85 -3.14
CA ILE A 114 -7.68 -9.56 -3.29
C ILE A 114 -8.34 -10.63 -4.16
N VAL A 115 -7.79 -10.95 -5.33
CA VAL A 115 -8.35 -11.96 -6.21
C VAL A 115 -8.46 -13.31 -5.49
N LEU A 116 -7.41 -13.75 -4.79
CA LEU A 116 -7.40 -15.03 -4.08
C LEU A 116 -8.44 -15.07 -2.94
N LYS A 117 -8.53 -14.01 -2.16
CA LYS A 117 -9.46 -13.89 -1.03
C LYS A 117 -10.92 -13.70 -1.45
N GLN A 118 -11.18 -13.16 -2.63
CA GLN A 118 -12.55 -12.97 -3.11
C GLN A 118 -13.14 -14.20 -3.81
N ILE A 119 -12.34 -15.21 -4.15
CA ILE A 119 -12.86 -16.45 -4.72
C ILE A 119 -13.78 -17.20 -3.75
N PRO A 120 -13.41 -17.45 -2.47
CA PRO A 120 -14.30 -18.06 -1.50
C PRO A 120 -15.62 -17.30 -1.33
N HIS A 121 -15.57 -15.98 -1.11
CA HIS A 121 -16.76 -15.14 -0.97
C HIS A 121 -17.68 -15.19 -2.19
N ALA A 122 -17.12 -15.19 -3.41
CA ALA A 122 -17.90 -15.33 -4.65
C ALA A 122 -18.61 -16.67 -4.77
N LEU A 123 -18.14 -17.70 -4.08
CA LEU A 123 -18.74 -19.05 -4.06
C LEU A 123 -19.64 -19.28 -2.82
N GLY A 124 -19.72 -18.30 -1.91
CA GLY A 124 -20.55 -18.34 -0.72
C GLY A 124 -19.87 -18.98 0.49
N TYR A 125 -18.55 -18.93 0.55
CA TYR A 125 -17.77 -19.30 1.73
C TYR A 125 -17.22 -18.02 2.37
N ASP A 126 -17.85 -17.58 3.45
CA ASP A 126 -17.57 -16.30 4.14
C ASP A 126 -17.04 -16.57 5.57
N ALA A 127 -16.15 -17.55 5.73
CA ALA A 127 -15.52 -17.86 7.03
C ALA A 127 -14.58 -16.73 7.46
N ASP A 128 -13.87 -16.13 6.51
CA ASP A 128 -13.05 -14.95 6.73
C ASP A 128 -13.84 -13.67 6.54
N TYR A 129 -13.36 -12.60 7.17
CA TYR A 129 -14.01 -11.28 6.97
C TYR A 129 -13.51 -10.61 5.69
N GLU A 130 -14.38 -9.86 5.07
CA GLU A 130 -14.02 -8.95 4.00
C GLU A 130 -12.90 -7.98 4.44
N GLY A 131 -11.79 -7.97 3.69
CA GLY A 131 -10.68 -7.04 3.93
C GLY A 131 -9.50 -7.63 4.71
N ASP A 132 -9.54 -8.89 5.14
CA ASP A 132 -8.33 -9.57 5.63
C ASP A 132 -7.38 -9.84 4.47
N LEU A 133 -6.22 -9.17 4.46
CA LEU A 133 -5.18 -9.33 3.45
C LEU A 133 -3.96 -10.10 3.99
N THR A 134 -4.05 -10.71 5.17
CA THR A 134 -2.97 -11.50 5.74
C THR A 134 -2.96 -12.91 5.19
N PHE A 135 -1.76 -13.50 5.11
CA PHE A 135 -1.62 -14.90 4.64
C PHE A 135 -2.14 -15.89 5.68
N MET A 136 -1.73 -15.73 6.94
CA MET A 136 -2.23 -16.51 8.07
C MET A 136 -3.38 -15.76 8.73
N GLN A 137 -4.49 -16.42 8.86
CA GLN A 137 -5.74 -15.87 9.39
C GLN A 137 -5.87 -16.15 10.88
N SER A 138 -6.81 -15.45 11.52
CA SER A 138 -7.06 -15.59 12.95
C SER A 138 -7.59 -16.96 13.37
N ASP A 139 -8.21 -17.70 12.45
CA ASP A 139 -8.70 -19.07 12.63
C ASP A 139 -7.61 -20.15 12.50
N GLY A 140 -6.35 -19.75 12.22
CA GLY A 140 -5.21 -20.63 12.01
C GLY A 140 -5.10 -21.21 10.60
N GLN A 141 -5.97 -20.82 9.69
CA GLN A 141 -5.90 -21.21 8.28
C GLN A 141 -4.99 -20.23 7.49
N ASN A 142 -4.78 -20.53 6.23
CA ASN A 142 -4.08 -19.64 5.32
C ASN A 142 -4.86 -19.47 4.01
N THR A 143 -4.53 -18.44 3.26
CA THR A 143 -5.21 -18.09 2.00
C THR A 143 -5.37 -19.26 1.03
N PHE A 144 -4.44 -20.22 1.00
CA PHE A 144 -4.54 -21.36 0.10
C PHE A 144 -5.39 -22.49 0.70
N SER A 145 -5.33 -22.73 2.03
CA SER A 145 -6.19 -23.72 2.68
C SER A 145 -7.67 -23.38 2.55
N GLU A 146 -8.01 -22.07 2.63
CA GLU A 146 -9.38 -21.61 2.35
C GLU A 146 -9.88 -21.98 0.95
N LEU A 147 -9.02 -21.81 -0.08
CA LEU A 147 -9.38 -22.17 -1.46
C LEU A 147 -9.67 -23.68 -1.61
N PHE A 148 -9.14 -24.52 -0.75
CA PHE A 148 -9.47 -25.94 -0.73
C PHE A 148 -10.72 -26.21 0.12
N ASN A 149 -10.84 -25.59 1.29
CA ASN A 149 -11.95 -25.83 2.22
C ASN A 149 -13.28 -25.31 1.67
N MET A 150 -13.28 -24.21 0.88
CA MET A 150 -14.49 -23.64 0.30
C MET A 150 -15.31 -24.66 -0.54
N VAL A 151 -14.67 -25.72 -1.09
CA VAL A 151 -15.31 -26.69 -1.97
C VAL A 151 -16.45 -27.43 -1.26
N ASP A 152 -16.34 -27.63 0.06
CA ASP A 152 -17.33 -28.32 0.87
C ASP A 152 -18.51 -27.43 1.30
N TYR A 153 -18.39 -26.10 1.09
CA TYR A 153 -19.35 -25.09 1.56
C TYR A 153 -19.97 -24.23 0.43
N ILE A 154 -19.90 -24.72 -0.80
CA ILE A 154 -20.40 -24.02 -1.97
C ILE A 154 -21.90 -23.74 -1.87
N SER A 155 -22.30 -22.46 -1.99
CA SER A 155 -23.71 -22.03 -2.05
C SER A 155 -24.18 -21.86 -3.50
N PRO A 156 -25.18 -22.65 -3.97
CA PRO A 156 -25.71 -22.49 -5.32
C PRO A 156 -26.24 -21.07 -5.60
N GLY A 157 -26.85 -20.42 -4.60
CA GLY A 157 -27.33 -19.03 -4.70
C GLY A 157 -26.20 -18.04 -4.91
N ALA A 158 -25.11 -18.18 -4.15
CA ALA A 158 -23.92 -17.31 -4.27
C ALA A 158 -23.25 -17.48 -5.64
N ILE A 159 -23.13 -18.71 -6.16
CA ILE A 159 -22.58 -18.94 -7.51
C ILE A 159 -23.41 -18.26 -8.58
N LEU A 160 -24.73 -18.42 -8.53
CA LEU A 160 -25.61 -17.85 -9.55
C LEU A 160 -25.53 -16.32 -9.55
N VAL A 161 -25.58 -15.69 -8.37
CA VAL A 161 -25.47 -14.24 -8.28
C VAL A 161 -24.09 -13.74 -8.67
N SER A 162 -23.03 -14.51 -8.39
CA SER A 162 -21.66 -14.21 -8.84
C SER A 162 -21.51 -14.27 -10.36
N ILE A 163 -22.07 -15.29 -11.01
CA ILE A 163 -22.05 -15.42 -12.48
C ILE A 163 -22.80 -14.24 -13.11
N ILE A 164 -23.96 -13.87 -12.57
CA ILE A 164 -24.73 -12.71 -13.02
C ILE A 164 -23.90 -11.44 -12.87
N SER A 165 -23.29 -11.23 -11.69
CA SER A 165 -22.51 -10.03 -11.37
C SER A 165 -21.27 -9.90 -12.24
N ILE A 166 -20.47 -10.98 -12.39
CA ILE A 166 -19.29 -10.97 -13.26
C ILE A 166 -19.70 -10.72 -14.71
N THR A 167 -20.77 -11.34 -15.17
CA THR A 167 -21.26 -11.13 -16.54
C THR A 167 -21.65 -9.66 -16.76
N ILE A 168 -22.38 -9.05 -15.82
CA ILE A 168 -22.72 -7.62 -15.89
C ILE A 168 -21.45 -6.77 -15.91
N LEU A 169 -20.52 -7.00 -15.00
CA LEU A 169 -19.29 -6.21 -14.87
C LEU A 169 -18.43 -6.31 -16.13
N LEU A 170 -18.21 -7.51 -16.67
CA LEU A 170 -17.42 -7.72 -17.89
C LEU A 170 -18.11 -7.12 -19.11
N PHE A 171 -19.41 -7.35 -19.28
CA PHE A 171 -20.18 -6.78 -20.40
C PHE A 171 -20.17 -5.25 -20.36
N TRP A 172 -20.26 -4.68 -19.15
CA TRP A 172 -20.20 -3.22 -18.95
C TRP A 172 -18.82 -2.67 -19.34
N ASP A 173 -17.75 -3.25 -18.79
CA ASP A 173 -16.36 -2.76 -18.97
C ASP A 173 -15.86 -2.98 -20.42
N LEU A 174 -16.18 -4.13 -21.03
CA LEU A 174 -15.66 -4.49 -22.35
C LEU A 174 -16.48 -3.90 -23.52
N TYR A 175 -17.79 -3.74 -23.34
CA TYR A 175 -18.70 -3.39 -24.44
C TYR A 175 -19.43 -2.06 -24.21
N LEU A 176 -20.19 -1.89 -23.12
CA LEU A 176 -21.09 -0.75 -22.93
C LEU A 176 -20.36 0.58 -22.75
N THR A 177 -19.29 0.62 -21.98
CA THR A 177 -18.48 1.84 -21.75
C THR A 177 -17.90 2.41 -23.04
N LYS A 178 -17.64 1.56 -24.04
CA LYS A 178 -17.14 1.97 -25.36
C LYS A 178 -18.25 2.48 -26.29
N LYS A 179 -19.52 2.09 -26.03
CA LYS A 179 -20.64 2.38 -26.92
C LYS A 179 -21.27 3.75 -26.66
N SER A 180 -21.33 4.19 -25.40
CA SER A 180 -21.94 5.47 -25.06
C SER A 180 -21.42 6.06 -23.75
N LYS A 181 -21.30 7.40 -23.70
CA LYS A 181 -20.91 8.15 -22.49
C LYS A 181 -21.89 7.97 -21.32
N VAL A 182 -23.14 7.61 -21.58
CA VAL A 182 -24.16 7.34 -20.53
C VAL A 182 -23.72 6.16 -19.66
N PHE A 183 -23.14 5.11 -20.25
CA PHE A 183 -22.65 3.95 -19.51
C PHE A 183 -21.37 4.20 -18.70
N ASN A 184 -20.75 5.36 -18.87
CA ASN A 184 -19.70 5.83 -17.97
C ASN A 184 -20.27 6.56 -16.74
N ILE A 185 -21.53 7.02 -16.79
CA ILE A 185 -22.23 7.65 -15.66
C ILE A 185 -22.88 6.56 -14.79
N ILE A 186 -23.65 5.65 -15.42
CA ILE A 186 -24.19 4.47 -14.76
C ILE A 186 -23.12 3.39 -14.82
N GLN A 187 -22.52 3.07 -13.70
CA GLN A 187 -21.38 2.16 -13.65
C GLN A 187 -21.81 0.71 -13.41
N GLY A 188 -21.09 -0.25 -14.01
CA GLY A 188 -21.37 -1.67 -13.88
C GLY A 188 -21.55 -2.18 -12.44
N PRO A 189 -20.71 -1.77 -11.47
CA PRO A 189 -20.89 -2.14 -10.06
C PRO A 189 -22.25 -1.76 -9.47
N LEU A 190 -22.79 -0.59 -9.81
CA LEU A 190 -24.15 -0.19 -9.35
C LEU A 190 -25.22 -1.14 -9.88
N VAL A 191 -25.11 -1.51 -11.16
CA VAL A 191 -26.07 -2.42 -11.80
C VAL A 191 -25.94 -3.84 -11.24
N ALA A 192 -24.70 -4.30 -10.97
CA ALA A 192 -24.46 -5.60 -10.35
C ALA A 192 -25.08 -5.67 -8.95
N VAL A 193 -24.88 -4.62 -8.11
CA VAL A 193 -25.50 -4.56 -6.77
C VAL A 193 -27.04 -4.54 -6.87
N ALA A 194 -27.62 -3.72 -7.75
CA ALA A 194 -29.06 -3.69 -7.94
C ALA A 194 -29.62 -5.04 -8.41
N ALA A 195 -28.91 -5.73 -9.31
CA ALA A 195 -29.27 -7.08 -9.76
C ALA A 195 -29.16 -8.11 -8.62
N GLY A 196 -28.13 -7.99 -7.75
CA GLY A 196 -27.97 -8.86 -6.59
C GLY A 196 -29.08 -8.68 -5.55
N ILE A 197 -29.46 -7.45 -5.23
CA ILE A 197 -30.60 -7.16 -4.34
C ILE A 197 -31.90 -7.71 -4.95
N PHE A 198 -32.11 -7.50 -6.26
CA PHE A 198 -33.30 -8.04 -6.96
C PHE A 198 -33.30 -9.57 -6.93
N TYR A 199 -32.13 -10.20 -7.14
CA TYR A 199 -31.99 -11.65 -7.04
C TYR A 199 -32.37 -12.14 -5.64
N GLU A 200 -31.87 -11.51 -4.58
CA GLU A 200 -32.19 -11.87 -3.19
C GLU A 200 -33.72 -11.75 -2.91
N ILE A 201 -34.32 -10.63 -3.27
CA ILE A 201 -35.78 -10.44 -3.11
C ILE A 201 -36.59 -11.51 -3.86
N LEU A 202 -36.15 -11.91 -5.05
CA LEU A 202 -36.83 -12.87 -5.87
C LEU A 202 -36.70 -14.29 -5.31
N THR A 203 -35.49 -14.69 -4.94
CA THR A 203 -35.17 -16.06 -4.47
C THR A 203 -35.66 -16.31 -3.07
N SER A 204 -35.53 -15.38 -2.16
CA SER A 204 -36.05 -15.51 -0.79
C SER A 204 -37.57 -15.70 -0.75
N LYS A 205 -38.29 -15.17 -1.77
CA LYS A 205 -39.77 -15.27 -1.82
C LYS A 205 -40.31 -16.45 -2.67
N TYR A 206 -39.63 -16.78 -3.77
CA TYR A 206 -40.20 -17.72 -4.77
C TYR A 206 -39.32 -18.95 -5.03
N PHE A 207 -38.02 -18.90 -4.72
CA PHE A 207 -37.06 -19.93 -5.06
C PHE A 207 -36.08 -20.18 -3.89
N THR A 208 -36.61 -20.64 -2.76
CA THR A 208 -35.86 -20.77 -1.50
C THR A 208 -34.63 -21.68 -1.58
N GLU A 209 -34.59 -22.62 -2.52
CA GLU A 209 -33.40 -23.48 -2.76
C GLU A 209 -32.19 -22.69 -3.32
N PHE A 210 -32.44 -21.53 -3.94
CA PHE A 210 -31.43 -20.64 -4.50
C PHE A 210 -31.30 -19.34 -3.70
N SER A 211 -31.98 -19.22 -2.57
CA SER A 211 -31.84 -18.06 -1.69
C SER A 211 -30.45 -18.03 -1.05
N ILE A 212 -30.02 -16.84 -0.76
CA ILE A 212 -28.72 -16.61 -0.11
C ILE A 212 -28.98 -16.65 1.40
N ASN A 213 -28.16 -17.40 2.15
CA ASN A 213 -28.27 -17.42 3.60
C ASN A 213 -27.99 -16.01 4.18
N PRO A 214 -28.67 -15.59 5.26
CA PRO A 214 -28.46 -14.27 5.86
C PRO A 214 -27.01 -13.98 6.27
N GLU A 215 -26.22 -15.00 6.58
CA GLU A 215 -24.79 -14.89 6.90
C GLU A 215 -23.91 -14.48 5.70
N HIS A 216 -24.39 -14.70 4.47
CA HIS A 216 -23.74 -14.32 3.22
C HIS A 216 -24.26 -12.96 2.66
N LEU A 217 -24.98 -12.22 3.48
CA LEU A 217 -25.44 -10.86 3.21
C LEU A 217 -24.62 -9.85 4.02
N VAL A 218 -24.57 -8.61 3.56
CA VAL A 218 -23.98 -7.50 4.31
C VAL A 218 -24.72 -7.34 5.64
N SER A 219 -23.99 -7.18 6.73
CA SER A 219 -24.54 -7.03 8.09
C SER A 219 -24.19 -5.67 8.69
N VAL A 220 -24.97 -4.64 8.33
CA VAL A 220 -24.86 -3.30 8.94
C VAL A 220 -25.75 -3.26 10.21
N PRO A 221 -25.23 -2.76 11.35
CA PRO A 221 -26.04 -2.55 12.52
C PRO A 221 -27.24 -1.63 12.25
N VAL A 222 -28.45 -2.10 12.57
CA VAL A 222 -29.71 -1.36 12.32
C VAL A 222 -30.12 -0.73 13.67
N ALA A 223 -30.24 0.60 13.70
CA ALA A 223 -30.84 1.32 14.82
C ALA A 223 -32.34 1.55 14.56
N GLY A 224 -33.17 1.15 15.51
CA GLY A 224 -34.63 1.34 15.43
C GLY A 224 -35.08 2.78 15.66
N ASN A 225 -34.23 3.59 16.33
CA ASN A 225 -34.50 4.99 16.63
C ASN A 225 -33.20 5.81 16.77
N PHE A 226 -33.36 7.13 16.83
CA PHE A 226 -32.20 8.05 16.92
C PHE A 226 -31.35 7.83 18.19
N SER A 227 -31.95 7.47 19.31
CA SER A 227 -31.23 7.19 20.55
C SER A 227 -30.33 5.94 20.42
N GLU A 228 -30.83 4.88 19.79
CA GLU A 228 -30.05 3.69 19.50
C GLU A 228 -28.93 3.97 18.50
N PHE A 229 -29.19 4.83 17.50
CA PHE A 229 -28.13 5.25 16.57
C PHE A 229 -26.98 5.98 17.31
N ILE A 230 -27.33 6.92 18.21
CA ILE A 230 -26.32 7.60 19.03
C ILE A 230 -25.64 6.64 20.00
N GLY A 231 -26.36 5.64 20.51
CA GLY A 231 -25.81 4.60 21.40
C GLY A 231 -24.78 3.67 20.73
N GLN A 232 -24.62 3.71 19.42
CA GLN A 232 -23.58 2.95 18.69
C GLN A 232 -22.21 3.64 18.72
N PHE A 233 -22.15 4.92 19.15
CA PHE A 233 -20.90 5.64 19.30
C PHE A 233 -20.25 5.34 20.64
N THR A 234 -18.99 4.91 20.60
CA THR A 234 -18.18 4.66 21.79
C THR A 234 -17.30 5.88 22.05
N LEU A 235 -17.28 6.37 23.29
CA LEU A 235 -16.46 7.52 23.66
C LEU A 235 -15.15 7.06 24.32
N PRO A 236 -14.04 7.79 24.12
CA PRO A 236 -12.77 7.44 24.74
C PRO A 236 -12.77 7.65 26.25
N GLU A 237 -12.12 6.74 26.98
CA GLU A 237 -11.94 6.85 28.44
C GLU A 237 -10.63 7.59 28.76
N PHE A 238 -10.71 8.92 28.88
CA PHE A 238 -9.54 9.78 29.11
C PHE A 238 -8.86 9.61 30.47
N SER A 239 -9.41 8.85 31.41
CA SER A 239 -8.74 8.54 32.67
C SER A 239 -7.38 7.83 32.43
N ALA A 240 -7.26 7.07 31.36
CA ALA A 240 -6.07 6.33 30.99
C ALA A 240 -5.03 7.14 30.16
N ILE A 241 -5.23 8.45 29.95
CA ILE A 241 -4.39 9.26 29.05
C ILE A 241 -2.90 9.30 29.44
N PHE A 242 -2.57 9.10 30.71
CA PHE A 242 -1.19 9.08 31.22
C PHE A 242 -0.60 7.68 31.33
N SER A 243 -1.29 6.63 30.88
CA SER A 243 -0.77 5.27 30.88
C SER A 243 0.39 5.13 29.87
N SER A 244 1.50 4.52 30.30
CA SER A 244 2.63 4.20 29.42
C SER A 244 2.22 3.32 28.24
N ASP A 245 1.32 2.37 28.48
CA ASP A 245 0.89 1.41 27.47
C ASP A 245 0.05 2.09 26.38
N VAL A 246 -0.80 3.06 26.76
CA VAL A 246 -1.53 3.90 25.82
C VAL A 246 -0.57 4.70 24.93
N PHE A 247 0.51 5.25 25.47
CA PHE A 247 1.52 5.96 24.66
C PHE A 247 2.28 5.03 23.70
N VAL A 248 2.65 3.82 24.12
CA VAL A 248 3.32 2.84 23.27
C VAL A 248 2.42 2.45 22.10
N VAL A 249 1.15 2.15 22.38
CA VAL A 249 0.15 1.85 21.35
C VAL A 249 -0.05 3.05 20.41
N ALA A 250 -0.18 4.27 20.97
CA ALA A 250 -0.36 5.47 20.16
C ALA A 250 0.81 5.73 19.21
N ILE A 251 2.05 5.58 19.67
CA ILE A 251 3.23 5.71 18.82
C ILE A 251 3.24 4.63 17.71
N THR A 252 2.92 3.39 18.08
CA THR A 252 2.84 2.29 17.11
C THR A 252 1.81 2.58 16.02
N ILE A 253 0.59 2.97 16.40
CA ILE A 253 -0.46 3.33 15.45
C ILE A 253 -0.01 4.53 14.60
N ALA A 254 0.54 5.59 15.20
CA ALA A 254 0.97 6.77 14.46
C ALA A 254 2.02 6.44 13.39
N VAL A 255 3.02 5.65 13.73
CA VAL A 255 4.09 5.26 12.80
C VAL A 255 3.53 4.37 11.69
N VAL A 256 2.82 3.30 12.03
CA VAL A 256 2.33 2.34 11.04
C VAL A 256 1.27 2.96 10.14
N ALA A 257 0.31 3.70 10.69
CA ALA A 257 -0.71 4.40 9.91
C ALA A 257 -0.11 5.47 8.99
N SER A 258 0.94 6.18 9.45
CA SER A 258 1.64 7.15 8.59
C SER A 258 2.36 6.47 7.43
N LEU A 259 3.08 5.37 7.68
CA LEU A 259 3.75 4.61 6.63
C LEU A 259 2.74 4.05 5.61
N GLU A 260 1.65 3.46 6.07
CA GLU A 260 0.59 2.93 5.20
C GLU A 260 -0.05 4.03 4.36
N THR A 261 -0.34 5.18 4.98
CA THR A 261 -0.86 6.37 4.27
C THR A 261 0.12 6.84 3.20
N LEU A 262 1.39 7.05 3.53
CA LEU A 262 2.39 7.57 2.58
C LEU A 262 2.62 6.63 1.40
N LEU A 263 2.64 5.32 1.65
CA LEU A 263 2.70 4.29 0.59
C LEU A 263 1.47 4.32 -0.31
N SER A 264 0.28 4.44 0.29
CA SER A 264 -0.98 4.52 -0.46
C SER A 264 -1.11 5.80 -1.26
N VAL A 265 -0.61 6.93 -0.75
CA VAL A 265 -0.51 8.22 -1.47
C VAL A 265 0.36 8.06 -2.70
N GLU A 266 1.59 7.59 -2.55
CA GLU A 266 2.53 7.39 -3.64
C GLU A 266 1.98 6.44 -4.71
N ALA A 267 1.31 5.36 -4.28
CA ALA A 267 0.65 4.42 -5.17
C ALA A 267 -0.55 5.06 -5.92
N THR A 268 -1.35 5.86 -5.21
CA THR A 268 -2.50 6.59 -5.78
C THR A 268 -2.04 7.61 -6.82
N ASP A 269 -1.00 8.39 -6.52
CA ASP A 269 -0.42 9.37 -7.43
C ASP A 269 0.14 8.70 -8.71
N LYS A 270 0.75 7.51 -8.57
CA LYS A 270 1.19 6.72 -9.73
C LYS A 270 0.03 6.20 -10.59
N LEU A 271 -1.10 5.87 -9.97
CA LEU A 271 -2.31 5.44 -10.67
C LEU A 271 -3.09 6.62 -11.26
N ASP A 272 -2.93 7.85 -10.75
CA ASP A 272 -3.65 9.03 -11.24
C ASP A 272 -3.37 9.27 -12.73
N PRO A 273 -4.40 9.27 -13.60
CA PRO A 273 -4.23 9.57 -15.01
C PRO A 273 -3.61 10.96 -15.27
N LYS A 274 -3.86 11.92 -14.39
CA LYS A 274 -3.34 13.29 -14.48
C LYS A 274 -1.96 13.47 -13.84
N LYS A 275 -1.41 12.41 -13.21
CA LYS A 275 -0.09 12.41 -12.56
C LYS A 275 0.11 13.55 -11.56
N ARG A 276 -0.94 13.90 -10.82
CA ARG A 276 -0.86 14.88 -9.75
C ARG A 276 -0.06 14.30 -8.58
N ILE A 277 0.71 15.16 -7.93
CA ILE A 277 1.55 14.79 -6.78
C ILE A 277 0.90 15.35 -5.52
N THR A 278 0.68 14.49 -4.57
CA THR A 278 0.11 14.82 -3.26
C THR A 278 1.20 15.36 -2.33
N ASN A 279 0.92 16.45 -1.62
CA ASN A 279 1.80 16.92 -0.56
C ASN A 279 1.67 15.99 0.65
N THR A 280 2.70 15.19 0.89
CA THR A 280 2.72 14.14 1.92
C THR A 280 2.62 14.70 3.35
N ASN A 281 3.15 15.91 3.61
CA ASN A 281 3.00 16.54 4.94
C ASN A 281 1.56 16.98 5.18
N THR A 282 0.91 17.59 4.17
CA THR A 282 -0.52 17.94 4.27
C THR A 282 -1.37 16.70 4.49
N GLU A 283 -1.00 15.59 3.88
CA GLU A 283 -1.70 14.32 4.08
C GLU A 283 -1.56 13.82 5.52
N LEU A 284 -0.37 13.88 6.12
CA LEU A 284 -0.18 13.53 7.53
C LEU A 284 -1.04 14.40 8.46
N TYR A 285 -1.17 15.71 8.19
CA TYR A 285 -2.11 16.58 8.93
C TYR A 285 -3.55 16.12 8.78
N ALA A 286 -3.98 15.83 7.56
CA ALA A 286 -5.36 15.41 7.28
C ALA A 286 -5.69 14.09 7.99
N GLN A 287 -4.78 13.11 7.93
CA GLN A 287 -4.94 11.83 8.60
C GLN A 287 -4.90 11.99 10.12
N GLY A 288 -4.00 12.82 10.65
CA GLY A 288 -3.93 13.11 12.08
C GLY A 288 -5.23 13.72 12.63
N ILE A 289 -5.79 14.72 11.94
CA ILE A 289 -7.10 15.29 12.32
C ILE A 289 -8.19 14.23 12.16
N GLY A 290 -8.18 13.43 11.10
CA GLY A 290 -9.11 12.33 10.91
C GLY A 290 -9.06 11.32 12.05
N ASN A 291 -7.86 10.93 12.51
CA ASN A 291 -7.66 10.01 13.61
C ASN A 291 -8.13 10.59 14.96
N ILE A 292 -7.90 11.88 15.22
CA ILE A 292 -8.46 12.55 16.39
C ILE A 292 -9.99 12.48 16.38
N VAL A 293 -10.61 12.88 15.27
CA VAL A 293 -12.08 12.86 15.16
C VAL A 293 -12.60 11.42 15.27
N SER A 294 -11.98 10.46 14.59
CA SER A 294 -12.36 9.05 14.64
C SER A 294 -12.30 8.50 16.08
N GLY A 295 -11.18 8.71 16.77
CA GLY A 295 -11.00 8.25 18.15
C GLY A 295 -11.98 8.91 19.14
N LEU A 296 -12.35 10.19 18.91
CA LEU A 296 -13.31 10.90 19.76
C LEU A 296 -14.75 10.38 19.65
N ILE A 297 -15.12 9.79 18.51
CA ILE A 297 -16.49 9.31 18.27
C ILE A 297 -16.60 7.79 18.11
N GLY A 298 -15.56 7.05 18.50
CA GLY A 298 -15.59 5.59 18.53
C GLY A 298 -15.21 4.89 17.25
N GLY A 299 -14.46 5.54 16.36
CA GLY A 299 -13.97 4.93 15.14
C GLY A 299 -12.57 4.32 15.25
N LEU A 300 -12.26 3.41 14.34
CA LEU A 300 -10.93 2.82 14.17
C LEU A 300 -9.91 3.84 13.64
N PRO A 301 -8.60 3.56 13.74
CA PRO A 301 -7.57 4.35 13.08
C PRO A 301 -7.78 4.43 11.57
N ILE A 302 -7.59 5.63 11.03
CA ILE A 302 -7.79 5.95 9.61
C ILE A 302 -6.45 6.07 8.92
N THR A 303 -6.36 5.50 7.70
CA THR A 303 -5.28 5.73 6.76
C THR A 303 -5.85 6.01 5.37
N GLN A 304 -5.05 6.54 4.45
CA GLN A 304 -5.38 6.45 3.04
C GLN A 304 -5.22 5.00 2.58
N VAL A 305 -6.25 4.43 1.97
CA VAL A 305 -6.28 3.01 1.60
C VAL A 305 -6.28 2.82 0.08
N ILE A 306 -5.36 2.00 -0.41
CA ILE A 306 -5.12 1.84 -1.85
C ILE A 306 -6.27 1.14 -2.58
N VAL A 307 -6.94 0.17 -1.94
CA VAL A 307 -8.05 -0.59 -2.55
C VAL A 307 -9.19 0.36 -2.96
N ARG A 308 -9.63 1.20 -2.03
CA ARG A 308 -10.70 2.20 -2.29
C ARG A 308 -10.24 3.30 -3.24
N SER A 309 -8.98 3.78 -3.10
CA SER A 309 -8.39 4.78 -3.99
C SER A 309 -8.29 4.26 -5.43
N SER A 310 -7.88 3.01 -5.63
CA SER A 310 -7.84 2.39 -6.95
C SER A 310 -9.23 2.17 -7.54
N ALA A 311 -10.21 1.75 -6.73
CA ALA A 311 -11.61 1.66 -7.14
C ALA A 311 -12.16 3.02 -7.58
N ASN A 312 -11.84 4.10 -6.83
CA ASN A 312 -12.18 5.47 -7.19
C ASN A 312 -11.62 5.87 -8.56
N ILE A 313 -10.32 5.63 -8.78
CA ILE A 313 -9.62 5.94 -10.04
C ILE A 313 -10.22 5.13 -11.20
N GLN A 314 -10.38 3.82 -11.02
CA GLN A 314 -10.89 2.91 -12.05
C GLN A 314 -12.34 3.22 -12.43
N SER A 315 -13.10 3.78 -11.48
CA SER A 315 -14.47 4.23 -11.68
C SER A 315 -14.58 5.67 -12.23
N GLY A 316 -13.47 6.25 -12.68
CA GLY A 316 -13.44 7.58 -13.30
C GLY A 316 -13.49 8.74 -12.30
N GLY A 317 -13.06 8.54 -11.06
CA GLY A 317 -12.85 9.63 -10.09
C GLY A 317 -11.88 10.67 -10.64
N ASN A 318 -12.20 11.96 -10.48
CA ASN A 318 -11.42 13.07 -11.04
C ASN A 318 -10.97 14.09 -10.01
N SER A 319 -11.58 14.09 -8.83
CA SER A 319 -11.32 15.05 -7.76
C SER A 319 -11.64 14.44 -6.40
N LYS A 320 -11.18 15.09 -5.34
CA LYS A 320 -11.48 14.70 -3.95
C LYS A 320 -12.97 14.67 -3.60
N LEU A 321 -13.82 15.33 -4.42
CA LEU A 321 -15.26 15.29 -4.25
C LEU A 321 -15.80 13.84 -4.27
N SER A 322 -15.18 12.93 -5.02
CA SER A 322 -15.61 11.54 -5.05
C SER A 322 -15.40 10.82 -3.70
N ALA A 323 -14.31 11.14 -3.00
CA ALA A 323 -14.04 10.63 -1.66
C ALA A 323 -15.00 11.24 -0.62
N ILE A 324 -15.28 12.56 -0.72
CA ILE A 324 -16.20 13.24 0.17
C ILE A 324 -17.63 12.70 0.01
N LEU A 325 -18.11 12.60 -1.23
CA LEU A 325 -19.44 12.08 -1.51
C LEU A 325 -19.62 10.63 -1.07
N HIS A 326 -18.58 9.78 -1.20
CA HIS A 326 -18.67 8.41 -0.69
C HIS A 326 -18.88 8.38 0.83
N GLY A 327 -18.17 9.24 1.59
CA GLY A 327 -18.36 9.37 3.03
C GLY A 327 -19.77 9.88 3.40
N ILE A 328 -20.30 10.82 2.62
CA ILE A 328 -21.68 11.30 2.78
C ILE A 328 -22.68 10.17 2.47
N PHE A 329 -22.45 9.37 1.42
CA PHE A 329 -23.31 8.22 1.13
C PHE A 329 -23.25 7.17 2.23
N LEU A 330 -22.07 6.89 2.79
CA LEU A 330 -21.96 6.01 3.96
C LEU A 330 -22.81 6.53 5.12
N LEU A 331 -22.68 7.80 5.48
CA LEU A 331 -23.45 8.41 6.55
C LEU A 331 -24.95 8.31 6.31
N ILE A 332 -25.42 8.71 5.13
CA ILE A 332 -26.82 8.70 4.77
C ILE A 332 -27.38 7.27 4.75
N CYS A 333 -26.72 6.35 4.05
CA CYS A 333 -27.24 5.00 3.88
C CYS A 333 -27.24 4.21 5.19
N VAL A 334 -26.17 4.35 5.99
CA VAL A 334 -26.11 3.67 7.30
C VAL A 334 -27.13 4.24 8.30
N SER A 335 -27.41 5.54 8.21
CA SER A 335 -28.37 6.18 9.12
C SER A 335 -29.83 5.98 8.71
N LEU A 336 -30.15 5.97 7.39
CA LEU A 336 -31.52 6.01 6.92
C LEU A 336 -32.02 4.68 6.32
N ILE A 337 -31.15 3.91 5.68
CA ILE A 337 -31.54 2.71 4.93
C ILE A 337 -30.62 1.50 5.17
N PRO A 338 -30.20 1.22 6.43
CA PRO A 338 -29.32 0.09 6.70
C PRO A 338 -29.93 -1.25 6.26
N PHE A 339 -31.26 -1.38 6.32
CA PHE A 339 -31.98 -2.58 5.90
C PHE A 339 -31.79 -2.90 4.40
N VAL A 340 -31.65 -1.87 3.53
CA VAL A 340 -31.38 -2.09 2.10
C VAL A 340 -29.95 -2.57 1.90
N LEU A 341 -29.01 -2.07 2.69
CA LEU A 341 -27.62 -2.53 2.63
C LEU A 341 -27.48 -3.99 3.05
N ASN A 342 -28.29 -4.42 4.04
CA ASN A 342 -28.33 -5.80 4.52
C ASN A 342 -28.98 -6.79 3.53
N MET A 343 -29.50 -6.31 2.40
CA MET A 343 -29.97 -7.16 1.29
C MET A 343 -28.90 -7.37 0.21
N ILE A 344 -27.73 -6.78 0.35
CA ILE A 344 -26.65 -6.90 -0.65
C ILE A 344 -25.90 -8.21 -0.40
N PRO A 345 -25.83 -9.13 -1.37
CA PRO A 345 -25.04 -10.34 -1.25
C PRO A 345 -23.53 -10.02 -1.22
N LEU A 346 -22.78 -10.61 -0.28
CA LEU A 346 -21.32 -10.48 -0.23
C LEU A 346 -20.65 -10.96 -1.52
N ALA A 347 -21.20 -11.99 -2.14
CA ALA A 347 -20.74 -12.51 -3.43
C ALA A 347 -20.73 -11.46 -4.57
N VAL A 348 -21.67 -10.50 -4.58
CA VAL A 348 -21.67 -9.38 -5.55
C VAL A 348 -20.51 -8.44 -5.30
N LEU A 349 -20.24 -8.13 -4.03
CA LEU A 349 -19.15 -7.24 -3.62
C LEU A 349 -17.81 -7.91 -3.89
N ALA A 350 -17.72 -9.22 -3.65
CA ALA A 350 -16.57 -10.02 -4.01
C ALA A 350 -16.25 -9.95 -5.51
N CYS A 351 -17.24 -10.02 -6.37
CA CYS A 351 -17.07 -9.88 -7.82
C CYS A 351 -16.57 -8.48 -8.22
N ILE A 352 -17.02 -7.43 -7.53
CA ILE A 352 -16.54 -6.06 -7.76
C ILE A 352 -15.07 -5.93 -7.35
N LEU A 353 -14.72 -6.45 -6.16
CA LEU A 353 -13.34 -6.44 -5.67
C LEU A 353 -12.41 -7.30 -6.53
N PHE A 354 -12.88 -8.45 -7.01
CA PHE A 354 -12.14 -9.29 -7.95
C PHE A 354 -11.74 -8.49 -9.21
N MET A 355 -12.66 -7.71 -9.79
CA MET A 355 -12.34 -6.86 -10.94
C MET A 355 -11.33 -5.76 -10.60
N VAL A 356 -11.38 -5.20 -9.39
CA VAL A 356 -10.39 -4.22 -8.91
C VAL A 356 -9.03 -4.88 -8.78
N GLY A 357 -8.94 -6.05 -8.14
CA GLY A 357 -7.71 -6.82 -7.96
C GLY A 357 -7.05 -7.19 -9.29
N TYR A 358 -7.83 -7.70 -10.25
CA TYR A 358 -7.34 -8.01 -11.59
C TYR A 358 -6.74 -6.78 -12.30
N LYS A 359 -7.38 -5.61 -12.18
CA LYS A 359 -6.87 -4.36 -12.77
C LYS A 359 -5.58 -3.87 -12.11
N LEU A 360 -5.32 -4.20 -10.84
CA LEU A 360 -4.07 -3.91 -10.15
C LEU A 360 -2.93 -4.86 -10.54
N ALA A 361 -3.23 -6.15 -10.74
CA ALA A 361 -2.27 -7.21 -11.02
C ALA A 361 -2.19 -7.58 -12.52
N LYS A 362 -2.32 -6.61 -13.44
CA LYS A 362 -2.31 -6.87 -14.89
C LYS A 362 -1.06 -7.62 -15.34
N PRO A 363 -1.17 -8.73 -16.09
CA PRO A 363 -0.01 -9.48 -16.60
C PRO A 363 0.99 -8.64 -17.41
N SER A 364 0.49 -7.61 -18.11
CA SER A 364 1.34 -6.68 -18.88
C SER A 364 2.33 -5.90 -18.01
N LEU A 365 2.02 -5.67 -16.73
CA LEU A 365 2.93 -5.01 -15.78
C LEU A 365 4.13 -5.92 -15.45
N PHE A 366 3.90 -7.22 -15.23
CA PHE A 366 4.95 -8.21 -14.96
C PHE A 366 5.94 -8.28 -16.12
N LEU A 367 5.44 -8.35 -17.36
CA LEU A 367 6.28 -8.36 -18.54
C LEU A 367 7.08 -7.06 -18.68
N ARG A 368 6.49 -5.91 -18.39
CA ARG A 368 7.18 -4.62 -18.40
C ARG A 368 8.30 -4.58 -17.36
N MET A 369 8.03 -5.03 -16.13
CA MET A 369 9.04 -5.04 -15.06
C MET A 369 10.19 -5.98 -15.39
N TYR A 370 9.92 -7.15 -15.97
CA TYR A 370 10.93 -8.08 -16.45
C TYR A 370 11.85 -7.45 -17.51
N ARG A 371 11.27 -6.73 -18.49
CA ARG A 371 12.03 -6.03 -19.55
C ARG A 371 12.89 -4.88 -19.03
N LEU A 372 12.58 -4.29 -17.88
CA LEU A 372 13.40 -3.25 -17.26
C LEU A 372 14.69 -3.80 -16.62
N GLY A 373 14.84 -5.13 -16.57
CA GLY A 373 16.02 -5.80 -16.05
C GLY A 373 15.90 -6.19 -14.59
N TRP A 374 16.84 -7.04 -14.17
CA TRP A 374 16.82 -7.69 -12.85
C TRP A 374 16.81 -6.72 -11.67
N SER A 375 17.46 -5.56 -11.80
CA SER A 375 17.52 -4.55 -10.75
C SER A 375 16.15 -3.95 -10.39
N GLN A 376 15.20 -3.95 -11.31
CA GLN A 376 13.83 -3.51 -11.09
C GLN A 376 12.89 -4.70 -10.83
N PHE A 377 13.15 -5.84 -11.47
CA PHE A 377 12.29 -7.01 -11.39
C PHE A 377 12.40 -7.73 -10.05
N ALA A 378 13.62 -7.87 -9.46
CA ALA A 378 13.80 -8.58 -8.21
C ALA A 378 13.07 -7.91 -7.03
N PRO A 379 13.20 -6.59 -6.75
CA PRO A 379 12.41 -5.95 -5.69
C PRO A 379 10.90 -6.04 -5.96
N PHE A 380 10.46 -5.94 -7.21
CA PHE A 380 9.07 -6.06 -7.60
C PHE A 380 8.50 -7.44 -7.24
N ILE A 381 9.16 -8.53 -7.65
CA ILE A 381 8.70 -9.91 -7.38
C ILE A 381 8.77 -10.25 -5.89
N ILE A 382 9.86 -9.85 -5.21
CA ILE A 382 10.01 -10.13 -3.77
C ILE A 382 8.96 -9.41 -2.95
N THR A 383 8.60 -8.18 -3.33
CA THR A 383 7.46 -7.47 -2.70
C THR A 383 6.16 -8.25 -2.87
N ILE A 384 5.88 -8.73 -4.10
CA ILE A 384 4.66 -9.51 -4.37
C ILE A 384 4.62 -10.79 -3.53
N LEU A 385 5.69 -11.58 -3.58
CA LEU A 385 5.76 -12.83 -2.82
C LEU A 385 5.69 -12.57 -1.31
N GLY A 386 6.39 -11.54 -0.83
CA GLY A 386 6.30 -11.14 0.57
C GLY A 386 4.87 -10.82 1.00
N ILE A 387 4.11 -10.06 0.21
CA ILE A 387 2.71 -9.71 0.51
C ILE A 387 1.83 -10.97 0.48
N ILE A 388 1.98 -11.83 -0.52
CA ILE A 388 1.12 -13.03 -0.66
C ILE A 388 1.35 -14.02 0.47
N PHE A 389 2.60 -14.19 0.95
CA PHE A 389 2.95 -15.21 1.93
C PHE A 389 3.11 -14.68 3.37
N THR A 390 2.96 -13.38 3.59
CA THR A 390 3.01 -12.80 4.93
C THR A 390 1.90 -11.76 5.13
N ASP A 391 2.28 -10.50 5.05
CA ASP A 391 1.39 -9.34 5.11
C ASP A 391 1.93 -8.17 4.28
N LEU A 392 1.11 -7.11 4.16
CA LEU A 392 1.43 -5.94 3.35
C LEU A 392 2.74 -5.27 3.79
N LEU A 393 2.92 -5.04 5.09
CA LEU A 393 4.07 -4.30 5.61
C LEU A 393 5.38 -5.10 5.51
N LYS A 394 5.34 -6.40 5.86
CA LYS A 394 6.51 -7.28 5.73
C LYS A 394 6.92 -7.43 4.27
N GLY A 395 5.95 -7.62 3.36
CA GLY A 395 6.21 -7.72 1.93
C GLY A 395 6.89 -6.48 1.35
N ILE A 396 6.40 -5.29 1.72
CA ILE A 396 7.02 -4.02 1.31
C ILE A 396 8.43 -3.90 1.89
N SER A 397 8.61 -4.20 3.18
CA SER A 397 9.90 -4.12 3.85
C SER A 397 10.95 -5.02 3.20
N LEU A 398 10.58 -6.25 2.84
CA LEU A 398 11.45 -7.17 2.09
C LEU A 398 11.82 -6.60 0.72
N GLY A 399 10.85 -6.04 0.00
CA GLY A 399 11.10 -5.42 -1.30
C GLY A 399 12.04 -4.22 -1.22
N VAL A 400 11.86 -3.36 -0.22
CA VAL A 400 12.75 -2.21 0.05
C VAL A 400 14.14 -2.68 0.37
N LEU A 401 14.29 -3.67 1.26
CA LEU A 401 15.58 -4.25 1.62
C LEU A 401 16.35 -4.72 0.37
N VAL A 402 15.68 -5.49 -0.49
CA VAL A 402 16.29 -5.96 -1.76
C VAL A 402 16.60 -4.79 -2.69
N GLY A 403 15.74 -3.78 -2.76
CA GLY A 403 15.98 -2.55 -3.53
C GLY A 403 17.24 -1.82 -3.06
N VAL A 404 17.41 -1.67 -1.75
CA VAL A 404 18.59 -1.05 -1.13
C VAL A 404 19.86 -1.88 -1.41
N VAL A 405 19.80 -3.20 -1.25
CA VAL A 405 20.95 -4.09 -1.58
C VAL A 405 21.38 -3.94 -3.03
N ILE A 406 20.43 -3.89 -3.96
CA ILE A 406 20.71 -3.69 -5.39
C ILE A 406 21.32 -2.31 -5.65
N LEU A 407 20.80 -1.27 -4.99
CA LEU A 407 21.32 0.10 -5.09
C LEU A 407 22.76 0.15 -4.61
N LEU A 408 23.06 -0.40 -3.44
CA LEU A 408 24.43 -0.47 -2.89
C LEU A 408 25.38 -1.25 -3.81
N ARG A 409 24.92 -2.40 -4.33
CA ARG A 409 25.71 -3.19 -5.29
C ARG A 409 26.02 -2.43 -6.59
N ASN A 410 25.04 -1.68 -7.11
CA ASN A 410 25.25 -0.87 -8.29
C ASN A 410 26.18 0.31 -8.05
N SER A 411 26.04 0.98 -6.89
CA SER A 411 26.95 2.03 -6.44
C SER A 411 28.38 1.50 -6.33
N PHE A 412 28.55 0.33 -5.69
CA PHE A 412 29.85 -0.34 -5.58
C PHE A 412 30.49 -0.61 -6.96
N LYS A 413 29.73 -1.08 -7.94
CA LYS A 413 30.23 -1.39 -9.30
C LYS A 413 30.58 -0.16 -10.11
N ASN A 414 29.85 0.93 -9.93
CA ASN A 414 29.97 2.14 -10.76
C ASN A 414 30.91 3.19 -10.16
N SER A 415 31.78 2.79 -9.24
CA SER A 415 32.73 3.68 -8.55
C SER A 415 33.83 4.22 -9.47
N HIS A 416 34.21 3.43 -10.50
CA HIS A 416 35.29 3.74 -11.42
C HIS A 416 35.12 2.98 -12.73
N PHE A 417 35.76 3.50 -13.76
CA PHE A 417 35.82 2.87 -15.08
C PHE A 417 37.29 2.67 -15.46
N LEU A 418 37.66 1.41 -15.80
CA LEU A 418 38.99 1.07 -16.30
C LEU A 418 38.96 1.07 -17.84
N HIS A 419 39.76 1.92 -18.43
CA HIS A 419 39.96 1.97 -19.87
C HIS A 419 41.40 1.52 -20.20
N PRO A 420 41.58 0.33 -20.82
CA PRO A 420 42.87 0.02 -21.41
C PRO A 420 43.17 1.03 -22.51
N VAL A 421 44.37 1.60 -22.48
CA VAL A 421 44.86 2.50 -23.53
C VAL A 421 45.77 1.66 -24.44
N GLU A 422 45.32 1.35 -25.64
CA GLU A 422 46.14 0.64 -26.64
C GLU A 422 47.34 1.50 -27.02
N THR A 423 48.55 0.92 -26.92
CA THR A 423 49.79 1.53 -27.39
C THR A 423 50.52 0.54 -28.30
N ASP A 424 51.07 1.03 -29.38
CA ASP A 424 51.85 0.23 -30.35
C ASP A 424 53.14 -0.38 -29.77
N ASP A 425 53.55 0.06 -28.57
CA ASP A 425 54.79 -0.29 -27.89
C ASP A 425 54.73 -1.50 -26.96
N GLY A 426 53.60 -2.23 -26.88
CA GLY A 426 53.44 -3.37 -25.97
C GLY A 426 53.38 -2.99 -24.49
N ILE A 427 53.28 -1.71 -24.12
CA ILE A 427 53.20 -1.21 -22.75
C ILE A 427 51.75 -1.20 -22.28
N HIS A 428 51.49 -1.87 -21.16
CA HIS A 428 50.15 -1.87 -20.56
C HIS A 428 49.82 -0.50 -19.92
N LYS A 429 49.07 0.35 -20.63
CA LYS A 429 48.57 1.61 -20.09
C LYS A 429 47.11 1.47 -19.74
N VAL A 430 46.72 1.85 -18.51
CA VAL A 430 45.37 1.80 -18.01
C VAL A 430 44.98 3.16 -17.48
N LYS A 431 43.83 3.68 -17.92
CA LYS A 431 43.22 4.88 -17.36
C LYS A 431 42.05 4.47 -16.46
N MET A 432 42.15 4.78 -15.16
CA MET A 432 41.06 4.65 -14.21
C MET A 432 40.37 6.01 -14.05
N THR A 433 39.15 6.16 -14.53
CA THR A 433 38.34 7.36 -14.34
C THR A 433 37.41 7.13 -13.16
N LEU A 434 37.49 7.95 -12.11
CA LEU A 434 36.60 7.87 -10.97
C LEU A 434 35.23 8.46 -11.33
N ALA A 435 34.18 7.97 -10.63
CA ALA A 435 32.83 8.52 -10.74
C ALA A 435 32.76 9.95 -10.20
N GLU A 436 31.67 10.66 -10.50
CA GLU A 436 31.42 12.03 -10.05
C GLU A 436 31.37 12.12 -8.52
N GLU A 437 30.71 11.15 -7.88
CA GLU A 437 30.72 10.98 -6.42
C GLU A 437 31.31 9.61 -6.06
N VAL A 438 32.31 9.60 -5.22
CA VAL A 438 32.98 8.38 -4.74
C VAL A 438 32.96 8.40 -3.21
N THR A 439 32.22 7.46 -2.63
CA THR A 439 32.02 7.35 -1.18
C THR A 439 32.82 6.20 -0.57
N PHE A 440 32.83 6.09 0.75
CA PHE A 440 33.48 4.98 1.47
C PHE A 440 32.99 3.60 1.02
N ILE A 441 31.73 3.48 0.55
CA ILE A 441 31.17 2.23 0.01
C ILE A 441 31.97 1.73 -1.19
N ASN A 442 32.57 2.65 -1.94
CA ASN A 442 33.31 2.36 -3.17
C ASN A 442 34.75 1.89 -2.91
N LYS A 443 35.29 2.08 -1.70
CA LYS A 443 36.71 1.80 -1.38
C LYS A 443 37.08 0.36 -1.73
N GLY A 444 36.23 -0.63 -1.42
CA GLY A 444 36.52 -2.03 -1.73
C GLY A 444 36.61 -2.34 -3.22
N ALA A 445 35.81 -1.69 -4.05
CA ALA A 445 35.86 -1.86 -5.50
C ALA A 445 37.13 -1.25 -6.09
N ILE A 446 37.50 -0.04 -5.63
CA ILE A 446 38.70 0.66 -6.08
C ILE A 446 39.95 -0.12 -5.62
N LEU A 447 40.02 -0.55 -4.34
CA LEU A 447 41.11 -1.37 -3.83
C LEU A 447 41.28 -2.66 -4.65
N LYS A 448 40.18 -3.36 -4.95
CA LYS A 448 40.22 -4.57 -5.76
C LYS A 448 40.70 -4.30 -7.19
N ALA A 449 40.27 -3.20 -7.80
CA ALA A 449 40.71 -2.81 -9.14
C ALA A 449 42.20 -2.49 -9.18
N LEU A 450 42.71 -1.73 -8.21
CA LEU A 450 44.12 -1.40 -8.07
C LEU A 450 44.99 -2.63 -7.77
N SER A 451 44.51 -3.54 -6.92
CA SER A 451 45.22 -4.77 -6.57
C SER A 451 45.38 -5.75 -7.73
N ASN A 452 44.40 -5.77 -8.66
CA ASN A 452 44.38 -6.67 -9.82
C ASN A 452 45.23 -6.18 -11.02
N LEU A 453 45.80 -4.99 -10.94
CA LEU A 453 46.65 -4.47 -12.02
C LEU A 453 47.94 -5.32 -12.17
N PRO A 454 48.29 -5.70 -13.40
CA PRO A 454 49.56 -6.42 -13.69
C PRO A 454 50.78 -5.58 -13.29
N PRO A 455 51.89 -6.20 -12.86
CA PRO A 455 53.15 -5.50 -12.71
C PRO A 455 53.60 -4.85 -14.02
N GLY A 456 54.24 -3.69 -13.92
CA GLY A 456 54.70 -2.95 -15.11
C GLY A 456 53.63 -2.07 -15.79
N THR A 457 52.43 -1.95 -15.20
CA THR A 457 51.37 -1.12 -15.74
C THR A 457 51.62 0.38 -15.51
N PHE A 458 51.33 1.20 -16.56
CA PHE A 458 51.26 2.66 -16.44
C PHE A 458 49.81 3.02 -16.13
N LEU A 459 49.54 3.36 -14.84
CA LEU A 459 48.20 3.71 -14.39
C LEU A 459 48.02 5.22 -14.32
N THR A 460 46.99 5.73 -15.01
CA THR A 460 46.52 7.11 -14.84
C THR A 460 45.21 7.09 -14.06
N ILE A 461 45.18 7.67 -12.87
CA ILE A 461 43.93 7.85 -12.09
C ILE A 461 43.42 9.25 -12.37
N ASP A 462 42.30 9.32 -13.06
CA ASP A 462 41.64 10.56 -13.46
C ASP A 462 40.47 10.89 -12.50
N MET A 463 40.68 11.91 -11.67
CA MET A 463 39.73 12.46 -10.71
C MET A 463 39.15 13.81 -11.21
N SER A 464 39.43 14.22 -12.45
CA SER A 464 39.05 15.54 -12.97
C SER A 464 37.55 15.79 -13.06
N LYS A 465 36.75 14.70 -13.12
CA LYS A 465 35.29 14.75 -13.16
C LYS A 465 34.63 14.50 -11.80
N SER A 466 35.41 14.21 -10.77
CA SER A 466 34.87 13.94 -9.44
C SER A 466 34.59 15.25 -8.71
N VAL A 467 33.35 15.39 -8.24
CA VAL A 467 32.88 16.55 -7.45
C VAL A 467 33.10 16.30 -5.97
N LYS A 468 32.94 15.03 -5.52
CA LYS A 468 33.13 14.63 -4.12
C LYS A 468 33.87 13.30 -4.04
N ILE A 469 34.95 13.28 -3.28
CA ILE A 469 35.70 12.04 -2.99
C ILE A 469 35.84 11.93 -1.48
N ASP A 470 35.46 10.76 -0.96
CA ASP A 470 35.62 10.42 0.45
C ASP A 470 37.10 10.24 0.83
N TYR A 471 37.47 10.66 2.06
CA TYR A 471 38.81 10.56 2.57
C TYR A 471 39.36 9.14 2.53
N ASP A 472 38.56 8.14 2.89
CA ASP A 472 38.91 6.72 2.82
C ASP A 472 39.37 6.27 1.42
N VAL A 473 38.82 6.86 0.37
CA VAL A 473 39.20 6.54 -1.00
C VAL A 473 40.50 7.22 -1.39
N LEU A 474 40.71 8.47 -0.97
CA LEU A 474 41.96 9.18 -1.16
C LEU A 474 43.12 8.45 -0.47
N GLU A 475 42.90 8.00 0.79
CA GLU A 475 43.87 7.21 1.54
C GLU A 475 44.29 5.94 0.79
N ILE A 476 43.33 5.20 0.21
CA ILE A 476 43.66 4.00 -0.58
C ILE A 476 44.49 4.34 -1.80
N ILE A 477 44.17 5.44 -2.51
CA ILE A 477 44.92 5.86 -3.69
C ILE A 477 46.32 6.28 -3.32
N ASP A 478 46.50 7.02 -2.22
CA ASP A 478 47.79 7.45 -1.74
C ASP A 478 48.67 6.26 -1.24
N ASN A 479 48.07 5.33 -0.48
CA ASN A 479 48.74 4.10 -0.05
C ASN A 479 49.12 3.22 -1.26
N PHE A 480 48.27 3.12 -2.25
CA PHE A 480 48.60 2.39 -3.48
C PHE A 480 49.75 3.06 -4.23
N LYS A 481 49.76 4.39 -4.34
CA LYS A 481 50.83 5.14 -4.97
C LYS A 481 52.14 4.94 -4.23
N ALA A 482 52.15 4.96 -2.90
CA ALA A 482 53.37 4.70 -2.10
C ALA A 482 53.91 3.29 -2.29
N SER A 483 53.05 2.29 -2.48
CA SER A 483 53.43 0.89 -2.68
C SER A 483 53.66 0.48 -4.17
N SER A 484 53.35 1.35 -5.11
CA SER A 484 53.32 1.04 -6.55
C SER A 484 54.71 0.72 -7.11
N GLU A 485 55.77 1.34 -6.57
CA GLU A 485 57.16 1.10 -7.01
C GLU A 485 57.59 -0.36 -6.79
N SER A 486 57.19 -0.97 -5.67
CA SER A 486 57.49 -2.38 -5.38
C SER A 486 56.87 -3.35 -6.40
N ARG A 487 55.79 -2.93 -7.06
CA ARG A 487 55.07 -3.68 -8.10
C ARG A 487 55.47 -3.25 -9.52
N LYS A 488 56.44 -2.34 -9.66
CA LYS A 488 56.85 -1.72 -10.95
C LYS A 488 55.67 -1.05 -11.69
N ILE A 489 54.74 -0.46 -10.94
CA ILE A 489 53.59 0.26 -11.51
C ILE A 489 53.86 1.77 -11.40
N ASN A 490 53.75 2.47 -12.53
CA ASN A 490 53.87 3.92 -12.60
C ASN A 490 52.50 4.57 -12.46
N VAL A 491 52.28 5.37 -11.40
CA VAL A 491 50.98 6.01 -11.11
C VAL A 491 51.03 7.50 -11.39
N THR A 492 50.15 7.97 -12.28
CA THR A 492 49.95 9.39 -12.54
C THR A 492 48.54 9.79 -12.07
N LEU A 493 48.44 10.87 -11.28
CA LEU A 493 47.16 11.39 -10.81
C LEU A 493 46.78 12.64 -11.60
N ILE A 494 45.58 12.65 -12.18
CA ILE A 494 44.94 13.84 -12.77
C ILE A 494 43.93 14.33 -11.76
N LYS A 495 44.21 15.47 -11.11
CA LYS A 495 43.31 16.10 -10.14
C LYS A 495 42.39 17.10 -10.85
N GLY A 496 41.14 17.21 -10.43
CA GLY A 496 40.25 18.31 -10.81
C GLY A 496 40.54 19.57 -10.00
N ASN A 497 40.13 20.72 -10.50
CA ASN A 497 40.40 22.00 -9.83
C ASN A 497 39.55 22.23 -8.56
N ASP A 498 38.42 21.52 -8.40
CA ASP A 498 37.38 21.85 -7.41
C ASP A 498 36.69 20.64 -6.74
N TYR A 499 37.40 19.53 -6.46
CA TYR A 499 36.72 18.49 -5.67
C TYR A 499 36.75 18.79 -4.18
N VAL A 500 35.59 18.64 -3.55
CA VAL A 500 35.43 18.80 -2.10
C VAL A 500 35.84 17.48 -1.42
N ILE A 501 36.81 17.53 -0.52
CA ILE A 501 37.10 16.43 0.40
C ILE A 501 35.93 16.42 1.39
N ALA A 502 35.28 15.27 1.56
CA ALA A 502 34.23 15.12 2.55
C ALA A 502 34.88 15.16 3.95
N ASP A 503 34.81 16.31 4.62
CA ASP A 503 35.10 16.41 6.04
C ASP A 503 33.95 15.76 6.84
N TYR A 504 34.28 14.81 7.71
CA TYR A 504 33.37 14.22 8.69
C TYR A 504 33.51 14.93 10.03
#